data_0e63678bb1370fcf511e9868d28654b5
#
_entry.id   0e63678bb1370fcf511e9868d28654b5
#
_cell.length_a   1.000
_cell.length_b   1.000
_cell.length_c   1.000
_cell.angle_alpha   90.00
_cell.angle_beta   90.00
_cell.angle_gamma   90.00
#
_symmetry.space_group_name_H-M   'P 1'
#
loop_
_entity.id
_entity.type
_entity.pdbx_description
1 polymer ?
#
loop_
_entity_poly.entity_id
_entity_poly.type
_entity_poly.pdbx_seq_one_letter_code
_entity_poly.pdbx_strand_id
1 'polypeptide(L)'
;MKKLLSVFAASAALVLSASAQKEEGFVSLFDGKTLEGWKVAEDKGAFKVEDGAIVVNGDRSHAFYVGKVNNAKFDNFELRLDVMTKPNSNGGVFISTVYQEEGWPSAGYEVQVNNTQSDWRKSGGLYAVVDNKEPFKDDEWMKYVIRVDHGVINVTVNDKELVKDYKAEEGKSKLTKGGGTIALQAHDKGSTTLYKNIRIKELK
;
A
#
# COMPACT_ATOMS: atom_id res chain seq x y z
N MET A 1 18.87 -60.46 -26.72
CA MET A 1 18.20 -59.17 -26.97
C MET A 1 17.38 -58.80 -25.75
N LYS A 2 17.90 -57.90 -24.89
CA LYS A 2 17.20 -57.43 -23.68
C LYS A 2 16.52 -56.10 -24.04
N LYS A 3 15.19 -56.04 -23.95
CA LYS A 3 14.41 -54.80 -24.14
C LYS A 3 14.45 -54.00 -22.81
N LEU A 4 15.01 -52.79 -22.84
CA LEU A 4 14.85 -51.81 -21.76
C LEU A 4 13.49 -51.14 -21.91
N LEU A 5 12.65 -51.25 -20.90
CA LEU A 5 11.46 -50.41 -20.74
C LEU A 5 11.87 -49.14 -20.00
N SER A 6 11.75 -48.00 -20.67
CA SER A 6 11.89 -46.69 -20.04
C SER A 6 10.56 -46.30 -19.44
N VAL A 7 10.54 -46.15 -18.12
CA VAL A 7 9.39 -45.60 -17.36
C VAL A 7 9.54 -44.10 -17.30
N PHE A 8 8.69 -43.36 -18.03
CA PHE A 8 8.55 -41.92 -17.88
C PHE A 8 7.70 -41.62 -16.64
N ALA A 9 8.31 -41.09 -15.58
CA ALA A 9 7.61 -40.57 -14.44
C ALA A 9 7.20 -39.10 -14.75
N ALA A 10 5.91 -38.90 -14.98
CA ALA A 10 5.34 -37.57 -15.12
C ALA A 10 5.14 -36.95 -13.70
N SER A 11 5.99 -35.99 -13.33
CA SER A 11 5.82 -35.21 -12.13
C SER A 11 4.73 -34.17 -12.34
N ALA A 12 3.54 -34.39 -11.82
CA ALA A 12 2.49 -33.40 -11.75
C ALA A 12 2.84 -32.37 -10.66
N ALA A 13 3.23 -31.19 -11.07
CA ALA A 13 3.40 -30.07 -10.15
C ALA A 13 2.02 -29.61 -9.67
N LEU A 14 1.69 -29.87 -8.41
CA LEU A 14 0.50 -29.37 -7.74
C LEU A 14 0.69 -27.87 -7.52
N VAL A 15 0.08 -27.04 -8.36
CA VAL A 15 -0.04 -25.60 -8.12
C VAL A 15 -1.08 -25.42 -7.02
N LEU A 16 -0.64 -25.33 -5.77
CA LEU A 16 -1.49 -24.86 -4.68
C LEU A 16 -1.80 -23.37 -4.92
N SER A 17 -2.95 -23.09 -5.49
CA SER A 17 -3.53 -21.75 -5.42
C SER A 17 -3.89 -21.49 -3.95
N ALA A 18 -3.04 -20.72 -3.25
CA ALA A 18 -3.40 -20.20 -1.94
C ALA A 18 -4.60 -19.24 -2.13
N SER A 19 -5.80 -19.75 -1.93
CA SER A 19 -6.97 -18.90 -1.77
C SER A 19 -6.70 -18.04 -0.54
N ALA A 20 -6.54 -16.73 -0.73
CA ALA A 20 -6.42 -15.77 0.37
C ALA A 20 -7.65 -16.00 1.27
N GLN A 21 -7.42 -16.51 2.48
CA GLN A 21 -8.47 -16.72 3.46
C GLN A 21 -9.11 -15.34 3.71
N LYS A 22 -10.40 -15.23 3.42
CA LYS A 22 -11.12 -13.95 3.54
C LYS A 22 -11.12 -13.55 5.01
N GLU A 23 -10.27 -12.59 5.38
CA GLU A 23 -10.21 -12.07 6.73
C GLU A 23 -11.56 -11.41 7.07
N GLU A 24 -12.11 -11.74 8.24
CA GLU A 24 -13.44 -11.29 8.63
C GLU A 24 -13.53 -9.77 8.71
N GLY A 25 -14.49 -9.21 7.98
CA GLY A 25 -14.79 -7.78 7.92
C GLY A 25 -13.88 -6.98 6.98
N PHE A 26 -12.86 -7.59 6.34
CA PHE A 26 -12.06 -6.90 5.33
C PHE A 26 -12.68 -7.00 3.95
N VAL A 27 -12.65 -5.86 3.23
CA VAL A 27 -13.06 -5.73 1.83
C VAL A 27 -11.86 -5.33 0.99
N SER A 28 -11.67 -5.98 -0.15
CA SER A 28 -10.57 -5.67 -1.07
C SER A 28 -10.82 -4.33 -1.77
N LEU A 29 -9.77 -3.50 -1.86
CA LEU A 29 -9.73 -2.28 -2.66
C LEU A 29 -9.02 -2.48 -4.00
N PHE A 30 -8.43 -3.66 -4.23
CA PHE A 30 -7.72 -4.02 -5.45
C PHE A 30 -8.00 -5.48 -5.82
N ASP A 31 -8.36 -5.71 -7.07
CA ASP A 31 -8.77 -7.03 -7.57
C ASP A 31 -7.58 -7.91 -7.99
N GLY A 32 -6.35 -7.38 -7.97
CA GLY A 32 -5.13 -8.05 -8.44
C GLY A 32 -4.98 -8.08 -9.96
N LYS A 33 -5.85 -7.43 -10.73
CA LYS A 33 -5.89 -7.53 -12.20
C LYS A 33 -6.00 -6.19 -12.91
N THR A 34 -6.71 -5.23 -12.32
CA THR A 34 -7.02 -3.95 -12.96
C THR A 34 -6.88 -2.80 -11.96
N LEU A 35 -6.80 -1.56 -12.48
CA LEU A 35 -6.90 -0.34 -11.68
C LEU A 35 -8.36 0.11 -11.49
N GLU A 36 -9.34 -0.79 -11.65
CA GLU A 36 -10.72 -0.44 -11.39
C GLU A 36 -10.90 0.07 -9.94
N GLY A 37 -11.58 1.19 -9.79
CA GLY A 37 -11.72 1.87 -8.50
C GLY A 37 -10.54 2.76 -8.10
N TRP A 38 -9.50 2.86 -8.92
CA TRP A 38 -8.37 3.75 -8.71
C TRP A 38 -8.30 4.81 -9.81
N LYS A 39 -8.21 6.08 -9.44
CA LYS A 39 -8.07 7.21 -10.35
C LYS A 39 -6.68 7.83 -10.21
N VAL A 40 -5.90 7.73 -11.28
CA VAL A 40 -4.56 8.29 -11.37
C VAL A 40 -4.65 9.77 -11.74
N ALA A 41 -3.97 10.61 -10.97
CA ALA A 41 -3.72 12.03 -11.26
C ALA A 41 -2.37 12.20 -11.95
N GLU A 42 -2.14 13.32 -12.61
CA GLU A 42 -0.87 13.69 -13.28
C GLU A 42 -0.36 12.60 -14.26
N ASP A 43 0.74 11.90 -13.95
CA ASP A 43 1.32 10.87 -14.80
C ASP A 43 0.52 9.55 -14.76
N LYS A 44 -0.39 9.39 -15.71
CA LYS A 44 -1.22 8.18 -15.81
C LYS A 44 -0.43 6.92 -16.15
N GLY A 45 0.76 7.08 -16.74
CA GLY A 45 1.66 5.97 -17.08
C GLY A 45 2.43 5.42 -15.90
N ALA A 46 2.46 6.15 -14.77
CA ALA A 46 3.22 5.76 -13.59
C ALA A 46 2.66 4.52 -12.86
N PHE A 47 1.43 4.10 -13.14
CA PHE A 47 0.76 2.98 -12.47
C PHE A 47 0.35 1.92 -13.48
N LYS A 48 0.74 0.67 -13.25
CA LYS A 48 0.34 -0.49 -14.06
C LYS A 48 0.08 -1.69 -13.16
N VAL A 49 -0.61 -2.69 -13.67
CA VAL A 49 -0.83 -3.95 -12.94
C VAL A 49 -0.01 -5.04 -13.61
N GLU A 50 0.87 -5.69 -12.84
CA GLU A 50 1.69 -6.81 -13.27
C GLU A 50 1.74 -7.85 -12.13
N ASP A 51 1.63 -9.12 -12.47
CA ASP A 51 1.76 -10.26 -11.54
C ASP A 51 0.95 -10.12 -10.24
N GLY A 52 -0.26 -9.57 -10.35
CA GLY A 52 -1.16 -9.41 -9.20
C GLY A 52 -0.82 -8.24 -8.28
N ALA A 53 0.06 -7.33 -8.70
CA ALA A 53 0.44 -6.13 -7.96
C ALA A 53 0.25 -4.85 -8.79
N ILE A 54 -0.02 -3.74 -8.13
CA ILE A 54 0.12 -2.41 -8.69
C ILE A 54 1.60 -2.08 -8.66
N VAL A 55 2.23 -1.96 -9.81
CA VAL A 55 3.61 -1.52 -10.00
C VAL A 55 3.61 -0.02 -10.28
N VAL A 56 4.37 0.70 -9.49
CA VAL A 56 4.44 2.17 -9.54
C VAL A 56 5.85 2.60 -9.91
N ASN A 57 5.98 3.29 -11.05
CA ASN A 57 7.23 3.87 -11.52
C ASN A 57 6.91 4.99 -12.52
N GLY A 58 7.30 6.22 -12.24
CA GLY A 58 7.02 7.36 -13.11
C GLY A 58 7.33 8.69 -12.42
N ASP A 59 6.99 9.79 -13.08
CA ASP A 59 7.02 11.11 -12.47
C ASP A 59 6.05 11.20 -11.28
N ARG A 60 6.17 12.25 -10.47
CA ARG A 60 5.24 12.49 -9.36
C ARG A 60 3.79 12.31 -9.82
N SER A 61 3.10 11.42 -9.16
CA SER A 61 1.69 11.13 -9.43
C SER A 61 1.07 10.39 -8.25
N HIS A 62 -0.25 10.36 -8.18
CA HIS A 62 -0.97 9.62 -7.15
C HIS A 62 -2.15 8.86 -7.75
N ALA A 63 -2.30 7.60 -7.35
CA ALA A 63 -3.51 6.82 -7.62
C ALA A 63 -4.41 6.87 -6.39
N PHE A 64 -5.55 7.56 -6.51
CA PHE A 64 -6.54 7.70 -5.43
C PHE A 64 -7.60 6.62 -5.57
N TYR A 65 -7.97 5.98 -4.47
CA TYR A 65 -9.12 5.10 -4.46
C TYR A 65 -10.41 5.93 -4.57
N VAL A 66 -11.19 5.63 -5.59
CA VAL A 66 -12.49 6.27 -5.89
C VAL A 66 -13.59 5.23 -6.09
N GLY A 67 -13.32 3.99 -5.69
CA GLY A 67 -14.22 2.86 -5.88
C GLY A 67 -15.44 2.89 -4.95
N LYS A 68 -16.23 1.84 -5.06
CA LYS A 68 -17.56 1.76 -4.42
C LYS A 68 -17.52 1.45 -2.93
N VAL A 69 -16.40 0.89 -2.40
CA VAL A 69 -16.30 0.54 -0.98
C VAL A 69 -16.43 1.80 -0.17
N ASN A 70 -17.48 1.86 0.63
CA ASN A 70 -17.86 3.01 1.46
C ASN A 70 -17.81 4.38 0.73
N ASN A 71 -18.14 4.40 -0.57
CA ASN A 71 -18.03 5.59 -1.42
C ASN A 71 -16.64 6.27 -1.34
N ALA A 72 -15.58 5.48 -1.16
CA ALA A 72 -14.20 5.93 -0.99
C ALA A 72 -14.00 6.91 0.19
N LYS A 73 -14.81 6.82 1.24
CA LYS A 73 -14.72 7.63 2.46
C LYS A 73 -14.53 6.74 3.67
N PHE A 74 -13.35 6.81 4.27
CA PHE A 74 -12.95 6.00 5.41
C PHE A 74 -12.58 6.95 6.56
N ASP A 75 -13.32 6.86 7.67
CA ASP A 75 -13.12 7.67 8.88
C ASP A 75 -12.37 6.85 9.94
N ASN A 76 -13.00 5.78 10.42
CA ASN A 76 -12.40 4.82 11.32
C ASN A 76 -12.17 3.51 10.57
N PHE A 77 -10.92 3.09 10.41
CA PHE A 77 -10.61 1.94 9.58
C PHE A 77 -9.28 1.26 9.95
N GLU A 78 -9.14 0.03 9.50
CA GLU A 78 -7.86 -0.66 9.42
C GLU A 78 -7.59 -1.02 7.96
N LEU A 79 -6.52 -0.46 7.41
CA LEU A 79 -6.00 -0.74 6.08
C LEU A 79 -4.86 -1.74 6.17
N ARG A 80 -4.92 -2.81 5.40
CA ARG A 80 -3.82 -3.78 5.25
C ARG A 80 -3.40 -3.86 3.81
N LEU A 81 -2.10 -3.88 3.58
CA LEU A 81 -1.53 -4.06 2.25
C LEU A 81 -0.12 -4.63 2.35
N ASP A 82 0.29 -5.30 1.29
CA ASP A 82 1.68 -5.72 1.12
C ASP A 82 2.38 -4.71 0.21
N VAL A 83 3.56 -4.28 0.62
CA VAL A 83 4.38 -3.26 -0.06
C VAL A 83 5.77 -3.81 -0.32
N MET A 84 6.33 -3.54 -1.49
CA MET A 84 7.73 -3.85 -1.80
C MET A 84 8.37 -2.62 -2.44
N THR A 85 9.60 -2.31 -2.06
CA THR A 85 10.45 -1.33 -2.74
C THR A 85 11.51 -2.04 -3.56
N LYS A 86 11.84 -1.50 -4.72
CA LYS A 86 13.09 -1.80 -5.40
C LYS A 86 14.21 -0.94 -4.80
N PRO A 87 15.50 -1.31 -4.97
CA PRO A 87 16.60 -0.48 -4.47
C PRO A 87 16.48 0.98 -4.92
N ASN A 88 16.81 1.89 -4.01
CA ASN A 88 16.78 3.34 -4.21
C ASN A 88 15.38 3.91 -4.56
N SER A 89 14.31 3.31 -4.04
CA SER A 89 12.95 3.72 -4.32
C SER A 89 12.30 4.47 -3.17
N ASN A 90 11.48 5.46 -3.53
CA ASN A 90 10.63 6.24 -2.65
C ASN A 90 9.18 6.19 -3.15
N GLY A 91 8.25 6.19 -2.24
CA GLY A 91 6.82 6.17 -2.47
C GLY A 91 6.07 6.45 -1.17
N GLY A 92 4.77 6.28 -1.16
CA GLY A 92 3.94 6.52 0.02
C GLY A 92 2.56 5.91 -0.08
N VAL A 93 1.95 5.69 1.08
CA VAL A 93 0.54 5.36 1.23
C VAL A 93 -0.13 6.51 1.96
N PHE A 94 -0.93 7.29 1.25
CA PHE A 94 -1.72 8.36 1.86
C PHE A 94 -3.01 7.81 2.45
N ILE A 95 -3.34 8.24 3.65
CA ILE A 95 -4.55 7.90 4.38
C ILE A 95 -5.38 9.14 4.68
N SER A 96 -6.70 8.98 4.68
CA SER A 96 -7.66 10.06 4.95
C SER A 96 -7.43 11.30 4.07
N THR A 97 -7.02 11.10 2.81
CA THR A 97 -6.80 12.16 1.82
C THR A 97 -8.05 12.42 0.98
N VAL A 98 -7.97 13.37 0.06
CA VAL A 98 -9.00 13.68 -0.94
C VAL A 98 -8.40 13.68 -2.33
N TYR A 99 -9.21 13.27 -3.33
CA TYR A 99 -8.77 13.34 -4.72
C TYR A 99 -8.41 14.77 -5.12
N GLN A 100 -7.27 14.92 -5.77
CA GLN A 100 -6.82 16.15 -6.43
C GLN A 100 -6.16 15.82 -7.76
N GLU A 101 -6.21 16.75 -8.71
CA GLU A 101 -5.72 16.51 -10.08
C GLU A 101 -4.19 16.59 -10.17
N GLU A 102 -3.54 17.34 -9.29
CA GLU A 102 -2.09 17.60 -9.33
C GLU A 102 -1.52 17.89 -7.95
N GLY A 103 -0.20 17.78 -7.84
CA GLY A 103 0.57 18.13 -6.64
C GLY A 103 0.55 17.04 -5.59
N TRP A 104 1.28 17.28 -4.51
CA TRP A 104 1.27 16.41 -3.33
C TRP A 104 -0.07 16.51 -2.62
N PRO A 105 -0.64 15.41 -2.11
CA PRO A 105 -1.90 15.43 -1.38
C PRO A 105 -1.86 16.43 -0.23
N SER A 106 -2.82 17.37 -0.25
CA SER A 106 -2.88 18.48 0.72
C SER A 106 -3.59 18.09 2.03
N ALA A 107 -4.36 17.01 2.02
CA ALA A 107 -5.09 16.48 3.16
C ALA A 107 -4.61 15.06 3.49
N GLY A 108 -4.84 14.64 4.73
CA GLY A 108 -4.44 13.32 5.21
C GLY A 108 -2.99 13.25 5.66
N TYR A 109 -2.52 12.05 5.86
CA TYR A 109 -1.16 11.74 6.26
C TYR A 109 -0.54 10.74 5.29
N GLU A 110 0.76 10.86 5.07
CA GLU A 110 1.56 9.91 4.32
C GLU A 110 2.20 8.91 5.28
N VAL A 111 1.97 7.62 5.03
CA VAL A 111 2.76 6.53 5.60
C VAL A 111 3.86 6.21 4.62
N GLN A 112 5.10 6.46 5.03
CA GLN A 112 6.29 6.41 4.17
C GLN A 112 6.58 5.01 3.62
N VAL A 113 7.06 4.97 2.37
CA VAL A 113 7.54 3.78 1.67
C VAL A 113 8.90 4.09 1.05
N ASN A 114 9.96 3.84 1.81
CA ASN A 114 11.35 4.09 1.42
C ASN A 114 12.29 3.25 2.30
N ASN A 115 13.12 2.42 1.68
CA ASN A 115 14.13 1.66 2.44
C ASN A 115 15.54 2.19 2.17
N THR A 116 15.96 2.31 0.92
CA THR A 116 17.35 2.66 0.56
C THR A 116 17.52 3.97 -0.21
N GLN A 117 16.44 4.64 -0.62
CA GLN A 117 16.53 5.97 -1.23
C GLN A 117 17.09 6.99 -0.23
N SER A 118 17.70 8.05 -0.70
CA SER A 118 18.51 9.01 0.10
C SER A 118 17.74 9.77 1.19
N ASP A 119 16.42 9.91 1.12
CA ASP A 119 15.66 10.45 2.25
C ASP A 119 15.85 9.55 3.47
N TRP A 120 16.22 10.15 4.61
CA TRP A 120 16.47 9.44 5.86
C TRP A 120 15.19 8.89 6.51
N ARG A 121 14.02 9.38 6.11
CA ARG A 121 12.72 8.87 6.57
C ARG A 121 12.43 7.54 5.90
N LYS A 122 12.22 6.52 6.71
CA LYS A 122 12.09 5.13 6.24
C LYS A 122 10.67 4.61 6.35
N SER A 123 10.42 3.50 5.67
CA SER A 123 9.14 2.82 5.57
C SER A 123 8.42 2.69 6.91
N GLY A 124 7.12 2.94 6.90
CA GLY A 124 6.21 2.81 8.05
C GLY A 124 6.16 4.00 8.99
N GLY A 125 7.03 5.01 8.83
CA GLY A 125 6.87 6.29 9.54
C GLY A 125 5.68 7.09 9.02
N LEU A 126 5.12 7.95 9.86
CA LEU A 126 4.15 8.98 9.47
C LEU A 126 4.96 10.22 9.07
N TYR A 127 5.09 10.45 7.76
CA TYR A 127 6.05 11.39 7.18
C TYR A 127 6.03 12.77 7.83
N ALA A 128 7.21 13.22 8.29
CA ALA A 128 7.42 14.50 8.97
C ALA A 128 6.55 14.71 10.25
N VAL A 129 6.08 13.62 10.86
CA VAL A 129 5.26 13.62 12.07
C VAL A 129 5.82 12.65 13.11
N VAL A 130 5.86 11.36 12.78
CA VAL A 130 6.50 10.30 13.56
C VAL A 130 7.36 9.49 12.61
N ASP A 131 8.59 9.93 12.41
CA ASP A 131 9.48 9.35 11.39
C ASP A 131 10.15 8.07 11.89
N ASN A 132 10.18 7.04 11.03
CA ASN A 132 11.04 5.89 11.21
C ASN A 132 12.41 6.15 10.55
N LYS A 133 13.51 5.71 11.21
CA LYS A 133 14.88 5.83 10.71
C LYS A 133 15.47 4.49 10.28
N GLU A 134 14.85 3.40 10.70
CA GLU A 134 15.35 2.05 10.48
C GLU A 134 14.74 1.48 9.19
N PRO A 135 15.55 1.20 8.16
CA PRO A 135 15.03 0.64 6.91
C PRO A 135 14.64 -0.82 7.06
N PHE A 136 13.70 -1.26 6.24
CA PHE A 136 13.50 -2.65 5.89
C PHE A 136 14.37 -3.01 4.68
N LYS A 137 14.20 -4.22 4.16
CA LYS A 137 14.94 -4.66 2.97
C LYS A 137 14.13 -4.37 1.70
N ASP A 138 14.85 -3.94 0.66
CA ASP A 138 14.30 -3.91 -0.68
C ASP A 138 14.10 -5.35 -1.22
N ASP A 139 13.28 -5.49 -2.25
CA ASP A 139 12.93 -6.76 -2.91
C ASP A 139 12.26 -7.79 -1.99
N GLU A 140 11.84 -7.39 -0.78
CA GLU A 140 11.05 -8.19 0.15
C GLU A 140 9.67 -7.55 0.39
N TRP A 141 8.62 -8.38 0.46
CA TRP A 141 7.29 -7.90 0.79
C TRP A 141 7.17 -7.53 2.26
N MET A 142 6.80 -6.29 2.52
CA MET A 142 6.50 -5.74 3.85
C MET A 142 4.98 -5.75 4.05
N LYS A 143 4.51 -6.26 5.18
CA LYS A 143 3.10 -6.25 5.57
C LYS A 143 2.80 -4.96 6.34
N TYR A 144 2.06 -4.06 5.73
CA TYR A 144 1.60 -2.84 6.38
C TYR A 144 0.23 -3.06 7.01
N VAL A 145 0.09 -2.61 8.25
CA VAL A 145 -1.19 -2.45 8.95
C VAL A 145 -1.27 -1.00 9.42
N ILE A 146 -2.22 -0.27 8.88
CA ILE A 146 -2.45 1.15 9.18
C ILE A 146 -3.85 1.26 9.79
N ARG A 147 -3.94 1.69 11.04
CA ARG A 147 -5.19 1.85 11.76
C ARG A 147 -5.43 3.32 12.06
N VAL A 148 -6.63 3.80 11.73
CA VAL A 148 -7.16 5.10 12.15
C VAL A 148 -8.42 4.82 12.95
N ASP A 149 -8.45 5.26 14.20
CA ASP A 149 -9.55 5.00 15.11
C ASP A 149 -9.80 6.21 16.00
N HIS A 150 -10.94 6.90 15.79
CA HIS A 150 -11.30 8.13 16.51
C HIS A 150 -10.17 9.18 16.55
N GLY A 151 -9.50 9.32 15.38
CA GLY A 151 -8.40 10.28 15.21
C GLY A 151 -7.03 9.82 15.73
N VAL A 152 -6.94 8.60 16.25
CA VAL A 152 -5.68 7.96 16.67
C VAL A 152 -5.14 7.13 15.52
N ILE A 153 -3.85 7.31 15.19
CA ILE A 153 -3.16 6.61 14.10
C ILE A 153 -2.13 5.65 14.67
N ASN A 154 -2.19 4.40 14.22
CA ASN A 154 -1.19 3.38 14.49
C ASN A 154 -0.68 2.80 13.18
N VAL A 155 0.63 2.57 13.07
CA VAL A 155 1.25 1.94 11.90
C VAL A 155 2.17 0.82 12.36
N THR A 156 1.94 -0.36 11.81
CA THR A 156 2.78 -1.55 12.01
C THR A 156 3.28 -2.04 10.66
N VAL A 157 4.57 -2.40 10.59
CA VAL A 157 5.18 -3.02 9.41
C VAL A 157 5.93 -4.27 9.84
N ASN A 158 5.60 -5.43 9.27
CA ASN A 158 6.17 -6.73 9.64
C ASN A 158 6.16 -6.96 11.16
N ASP A 159 5.02 -6.74 11.80
CA ASP A 159 4.79 -6.86 13.26
C ASP A 159 5.59 -5.86 14.13
N LYS A 160 6.36 -4.94 13.53
CA LYS A 160 7.04 -3.85 14.24
C LYS A 160 6.14 -2.62 14.29
N GLU A 161 5.71 -2.23 15.47
CA GLU A 161 4.94 -1.00 15.70
C GLU A 161 5.86 0.22 15.55
N LEU A 162 5.60 1.05 14.55
CA LEU A 162 6.43 2.20 14.18
C LEU A 162 5.78 3.54 14.52
N VAL A 163 4.45 3.59 14.46
CA VAL A 163 3.64 4.71 14.95
C VAL A 163 2.67 4.14 15.96
N LYS A 164 2.76 4.63 17.20
CA LYS A 164 1.94 4.18 18.31
C LYS A 164 1.09 5.32 18.84
N ASP A 165 -0.22 5.12 18.84
CA ASP A 165 -1.23 6.00 19.45
C ASP A 165 -1.03 7.49 19.09
N TYR A 166 -0.57 7.77 17.84
CA TYR A 166 -0.41 9.14 17.42
C TYR A 166 -1.77 9.82 17.28
N LYS A 167 -1.93 10.94 17.97
CA LYS A 167 -3.07 11.83 17.85
C LYS A 167 -2.57 13.26 17.70
N ALA A 168 -2.99 13.92 16.62
CA ALA A 168 -2.64 15.31 16.42
C ALA A 168 -3.22 16.18 17.54
N GLU A 169 -2.52 17.27 17.88
CA GLU A 169 -3.04 18.30 18.76
C GLU A 169 -4.37 18.85 18.22
N GLU A 170 -5.20 19.38 19.10
CA GLU A 170 -6.47 19.98 18.72
C GLU A 170 -6.28 21.04 17.63
N GLY A 171 -7.10 20.97 16.59
CA GLY A 171 -7.04 21.87 15.43
C GLY A 171 -5.86 21.64 14.47
N LYS A 172 -4.95 20.69 14.74
CA LYS A 172 -3.79 20.39 13.87
C LYS A 172 -3.92 19.08 13.09
N SER A 173 -5.01 18.34 13.28
CA SER A 173 -5.24 17.09 12.53
C SER A 173 -5.40 17.38 11.03
N LYS A 174 -4.70 16.58 10.22
CA LYS A 174 -4.84 16.57 8.75
C LYS A 174 -5.85 15.53 8.27
N LEU A 175 -6.42 14.72 9.16
CA LEU A 175 -7.47 13.76 8.80
C LEU A 175 -8.67 14.50 8.24
N THR A 176 -9.19 14.01 7.11
CA THR A 176 -10.36 14.59 6.46
C THR A 176 -11.60 14.36 7.32
N LYS A 177 -12.27 15.44 7.72
CA LYS A 177 -13.47 15.36 8.56
C LYS A 177 -14.57 14.57 7.84
N GLY A 178 -15.10 13.56 8.52
CA GLY A 178 -16.13 12.67 7.95
C GLY A 178 -15.58 11.63 6.96
N GLY A 179 -14.28 11.37 7.02
CA GLY A 179 -13.58 10.36 6.24
C GLY A 179 -12.99 10.87 4.92
N GLY A 180 -11.81 10.38 4.62
CA GLY A 180 -11.11 10.60 3.36
C GLY A 180 -10.80 9.29 2.67
N THR A 181 -10.12 9.36 1.53
CA THR A 181 -9.74 8.19 0.75
C THR A 181 -8.28 7.78 0.99
N ILE A 182 -7.86 6.73 0.29
CA ILE A 182 -6.50 6.19 0.27
C ILE A 182 -5.87 6.58 -1.06
N ALA A 183 -4.56 6.91 -1.06
CA ALA A 183 -3.81 7.06 -2.30
C ALA A 183 -2.45 6.37 -2.23
N LEU A 184 -1.96 5.92 -3.38
CA LEU A 184 -0.61 5.39 -3.57
C LEU A 184 0.21 6.41 -4.34
N GLN A 185 1.48 6.58 -3.97
CA GLN A 185 2.35 7.61 -4.53
C GLN A 185 3.35 7.02 -5.52
N ALA A 186 3.48 7.65 -6.70
CA ALA A 186 4.67 7.65 -7.53
C ALA A 186 5.49 8.89 -7.16
N HIS A 187 6.73 8.70 -6.72
CA HIS A 187 7.57 9.79 -6.24
C HIS A 187 8.42 10.42 -7.35
N ASP A 188 9.13 9.60 -8.10
CA ASP A 188 10.02 9.97 -9.19
C ASP A 188 10.33 8.77 -10.10
N LYS A 189 10.89 9.02 -11.28
CA LYS A 189 11.24 7.98 -12.28
C LYS A 189 12.30 6.98 -11.82
N GLY A 190 13.11 7.33 -10.82
CA GLY A 190 14.12 6.44 -10.24
C GLY A 190 13.54 5.44 -9.25
N SER A 191 12.32 5.68 -8.80
CA SER A 191 11.64 4.88 -7.77
C SER A 191 10.73 3.84 -8.40
N THR A 192 10.79 2.61 -7.87
CA THR A 192 9.83 1.55 -8.20
C THR A 192 9.31 0.91 -6.92
N THR A 193 8.00 1.02 -6.71
CA THR A 193 7.29 0.42 -5.57
C THR A 193 6.17 -0.48 -6.06
N LEU A 194 5.85 -1.52 -5.31
CA LEU A 194 4.81 -2.50 -5.65
C LEU A 194 3.84 -2.63 -4.50
N TYR A 195 2.55 -2.72 -4.82
CA TYR A 195 1.47 -2.84 -3.84
C TYR A 195 0.52 -3.97 -4.22
N LYS A 196 0.17 -4.83 -3.26
CA LYS A 196 -0.85 -5.88 -3.45
C LYS A 196 -1.63 -6.15 -2.17
N ASN A 197 -2.64 -7.02 -2.27
CA ASN A 197 -3.47 -7.42 -1.12
C ASN A 197 -4.06 -6.22 -0.36
N ILE A 198 -4.40 -5.14 -1.09
CA ILE A 198 -4.93 -3.90 -0.52
C ILE A 198 -6.36 -4.15 -0.08
N ARG A 199 -6.61 -4.11 1.22
CA ARG A 199 -7.91 -4.38 1.82
C ARG A 199 -8.16 -3.52 3.03
N ILE A 200 -9.40 -3.17 3.27
CA ILE A 200 -9.81 -2.27 4.34
C ILE A 200 -10.96 -2.88 5.16
N LYS A 201 -10.95 -2.59 6.44
CA LYS A 201 -12.03 -2.88 7.38
C LYS A 201 -12.46 -1.61 8.08
N GLU A 202 -13.74 -1.29 8.04
CA GLU A 202 -14.29 -0.20 8.84
C GLU A 202 -14.36 -0.62 10.31
N LEU A 203 -14.02 0.32 11.17
CA LEU A 203 -14.12 0.20 12.62
C LEU A 203 -15.37 0.94 13.09
N LYS A 204 -15.97 0.45 14.16
CA LYS A 204 -17.20 1.01 14.75
C LYS A 204 -16.88 2.14 15.71
#